data_46723cbf9221df4e24a7533716869316
#
_entry.id   46723cbf9221df4e24a7533716869316
#
_cell.length_a   1.000
_cell.length_b   1.000
_cell.length_c   1.000
_cell.angle_alpha   90.00
_cell.angle_beta   90.00
_cell.angle_gamma   90.00
#
_symmetry.space_group_name_H-M   'P 1'
#
loop_
_entity.id
_entity.type
_entity.pdbx_description
1 polymer ?
#
loop_
_entity_poly.entity_id
_entity_poly.type
_entity_poly.pdbx_seq_one_letter_code
_entity_poly.pdbx_strand_id
1 'polypeptide(L)'
;MKLKMSKGKWLIVLGVALVVIDQVIKILVKTNMTLGEHFDVFGDWFKIYFIENEGMAFGMKFGGWFGKLLLSLFRIVLFGVLVWWINKLCKRPSTPTGVLVGLTLITAGALGNIFDCFFYGLVFSESTLYAPAVFGGHYAPFLFGKVVDMFYFPIIDTTWPDWMPWLGGR
;
A
#
# COMPACT_ATOMS: atom_id res chain seq x y z
N MET A 1 32.95 18.57 -9.92
CA MET A 1 32.38 18.92 -8.60
C MET A 1 31.31 17.87 -8.24
N LYS A 2 31.61 16.89 -7.37
CA LYS A 2 30.61 15.89 -6.95
C LYS A 2 29.67 16.56 -5.95
N LEU A 3 28.45 16.86 -6.35
CA LEU A 3 27.38 17.34 -5.46
C LEU A 3 27.09 16.22 -4.43
N LYS A 4 27.67 16.34 -3.24
CA LYS A 4 27.43 15.41 -2.13
C LYS A 4 26.05 15.72 -1.56
N MET A 5 25.01 15.00 -2.01
CA MET A 5 23.66 15.12 -1.48
C MET A 5 23.64 14.83 0.02
N SER A 6 22.93 15.64 0.80
CA SER A 6 22.74 15.35 2.23
C SER A 6 21.89 14.06 2.40
N LYS A 7 22.10 13.34 3.52
CA LYS A 7 21.33 12.11 3.83
C LYS A 7 19.82 12.33 3.68
N GLY A 8 19.27 13.43 4.20
CA GLY A 8 17.86 13.74 4.12
C GLY A 8 17.36 13.95 2.68
N LYS A 9 18.11 14.68 1.84
CA LYS A 9 17.75 14.88 0.43
C LYS A 9 17.71 13.55 -0.34
N TRP A 10 18.69 12.68 -0.09
CA TRP A 10 18.74 11.36 -0.73
C TRP A 10 17.53 10.49 -0.33
N LEU A 11 17.14 10.49 0.94
CA LEU A 11 15.96 9.76 1.42
C LEU A 11 14.65 10.30 0.82
N ILE A 12 14.54 11.61 0.63
CA ILE A 12 13.38 12.21 -0.06
C ILE A 12 13.31 11.72 -1.50
N VAL A 13 14.42 11.75 -2.23
CA VAL A 13 14.47 11.26 -3.62
C VAL A 13 14.11 9.77 -3.67
N LEU A 14 14.66 8.97 -2.76
CA LEU A 14 14.30 7.56 -2.65
C LEU A 14 12.81 7.37 -2.39
N GLY A 15 12.26 8.07 -1.40
CA GLY A 15 10.84 7.98 -1.05
C GLY A 15 9.91 8.37 -2.20
N VAL A 16 10.21 9.48 -2.88
CA VAL A 16 9.44 9.93 -4.06
C VAL A 16 9.53 8.89 -5.19
N ALA A 17 10.72 8.38 -5.49
CA ALA A 17 10.90 7.37 -6.53
C ALA A 17 10.09 6.10 -6.22
N LEU A 18 10.10 5.65 -4.96
CA LEU A 18 9.33 4.48 -4.52
C LEU A 18 7.82 4.70 -4.66
N VAL A 19 7.31 5.87 -4.26
CA VAL A 19 5.88 6.20 -4.42
C VAL A 19 5.50 6.24 -5.91
N VAL A 20 6.33 6.83 -6.76
CA VAL A 20 6.06 6.86 -8.20
C VAL A 20 6.02 5.44 -8.78
N ILE A 21 6.98 4.59 -8.43
CA ILE A 21 7.01 3.20 -8.88
C ILE A 21 5.77 2.45 -8.38
N ASP A 22 5.42 2.57 -7.09
CA ASP A 22 4.23 1.97 -6.51
C ASP A 22 2.97 2.37 -7.29
N GLN A 23 2.77 3.67 -7.51
CA GLN A 23 1.59 4.17 -8.21
C GLN A 23 1.54 3.74 -9.68
N VAL A 24 2.68 3.72 -10.38
CA VAL A 24 2.73 3.21 -11.77
C VAL A 24 2.30 1.75 -11.81
N ILE A 25 2.85 0.90 -10.95
CA ILE A 25 2.49 -0.52 -10.93
C ILE A 25 1.02 -0.71 -10.54
N LYS A 26 0.52 -0.01 -9.52
CA LYS A 26 -0.89 -0.06 -9.10
C LYS A 26 -1.86 0.36 -10.20
N ILE A 27 -1.55 1.42 -10.93
CA ILE A 27 -2.35 1.86 -12.08
C ILE A 27 -2.35 0.79 -13.18
N LEU A 28 -1.18 0.23 -13.51
CA LEU A 28 -1.08 -0.85 -14.50
C LEU A 28 -1.89 -2.08 -14.08
N VAL A 29 -1.76 -2.52 -12.84
CA VAL A 29 -2.54 -3.65 -12.30
C VAL A 29 -4.03 -3.35 -12.38
N LYS A 30 -4.48 -2.21 -11.88
CA LYS A 30 -5.89 -1.83 -11.83
C LYS A 30 -6.55 -1.69 -13.20
N THR A 31 -5.79 -1.25 -14.21
CA THR A 31 -6.33 -0.99 -15.56
C THR A 31 -6.15 -2.16 -16.54
N ASN A 32 -5.39 -3.20 -16.17
CA ASN A 32 -5.14 -4.35 -17.05
C ASN A 32 -5.56 -5.70 -16.44
N MET A 33 -5.80 -5.76 -15.14
CA MET A 33 -6.18 -6.99 -14.45
C MET A 33 -7.62 -6.90 -13.90
N THR A 34 -8.30 -8.03 -13.89
CA THR A 34 -9.60 -8.18 -13.23
C THR A 34 -9.39 -8.46 -11.74
N LEU A 35 -10.39 -8.12 -10.91
CA LEU A 35 -10.30 -8.35 -9.47
C LEU A 35 -10.16 -9.85 -9.16
N GLY A 36 -9.15 -10.22 -8.38
CA GLY A 36 -8.82 -11.62 -8.07
C GLY A 36 -7.91 -12.32 -9.09
N GLU A 37 -7.59 -11.66 -10.19
CA GLU A 37 -6.62 -12.19 -11.17
C GLU A 37 -5.21 -12.19 -10.59
N HIS A 38 -4.42 -13.19 -10.98
CA HIS A 38 -3.03 -13.31 -10.56
C HIS A 38 -2.17 -13.94 -11.64
N PHE A 39 -0.86 -13.65 -11.58
CA PHE A 39 0.15 -14.34 -12.36
C PHE A 39 1.45 -14.50 -11.56
N ASP A 40 2.20 -15.55 -11.88
CA ASP A 40 3.45 -15.88 -11.22
C ASP A 40 4.58 -15.00 -11.77
N VAL A 41 5.37 -14.39 -10.87
CA VAL A 41 6.53 -13.57 -11.21
C VAL A 41 7.82 -14.39 -11.05
N PHE A 42 7.98 -15.07 -9.92
CA PHE A 42 9.11 -15.94 -9.63
C PHE A 42 8.61 -17.25 -9.00
N GLY A 43 8.45 -18.28 -9.82
CA GLY A 43 7.96 -19.58 -9.37
C GLY A 43 6.68 -19.43 -8.56
N ASP A 44 6.47 -20.33 -7.60
CA ASP A 44 5.25 -20.34 -6.79
C ASP A 44 5.27 -19.38 -5.59
N TRP A 45 6.43 -18.78 -5.28
CA TRP A 45 6.61 -18.02 -4.04
C TRP A 45 6.40 -16.50 -4.16
N PHE A 46 6.36 -15.94 -5.37
CA PHE A 46 6.06 -14.53 -5.60
C PHE A 46 5.12 -14.36 -6.78
N LYS A 47 3.94 -13.81 -6.49
CA LYS A 47 2.88 -13.58 -7.48
C LYS A 47 2.43 -12.11 -7.44
N ILE A 48 2.00 -11.61 -8.59
CA ILE A 48 1.13 -10.43 -8.63
C ILE A 48 -0.29 -10.95 -8.53
N TYR A 49 -0.99 -10.51 -7.49
CA TYR A 49 -2.38 -10.89 -7.21
C TYR A 49 -3.20 -9.63 -6.95
N PHE A 50 -4.09 -9.28 -7.86
CA PHE A 50 -4.86 -8.04 -7.75
C PHE A 50 -6.02 -8.18 -6.77
N ILE A 51 -5.90 -7.48 -5.65
CA ILE A 51 -6.95 -7.36 -4.63
C ILE A 51 -7.19 -5.88 -4.34
N GLU A 52 -8.44 -5.50 -4.16
CA GLU A 52 -8.83 -4.20 -3.64
C GLU A 52 -9.25 -4.32 -2.18
N ASN A 53 -8.59 -3.54 -1.34
CA ASN A 53 -8.83 -3.52 0.09
C ASN A 53 -9.46 -2.18 0.50
N GLU A 54 -10.55 -2.23 1.24
CA GLU A 54 -11.15 -1.03 1.84
C GLU A 54 -10.26 -0.43 2.94
N GLY A 55 -9.10 -1.05 3.16
CA GLY A 55 -8.03 -0.53 3.99
C GLY A 55 -7.88 -1.19 5.34
N MET A 56 -8.57 -2.29 5.59
CA MET A 56 -8.49 -3.04 6.85
C MET A 56 -7.73 -4.35 6.66
N ALA A 57 -6.93 -4.72 7.67
CA ALA A 57 -6.27 -6.01 7.70
C ALA A 57 -7.31 -7.14 7.80
N PHE A 58 -7.05 -8.26 7.12
CA PHE A 58 -7.85 -9.50 7.18
C PHE A 58 -9.33 -9.37 6.74
N GLY A 59 -9.68 -8.39 5.90
CA GLY A 59 -11.05 -8.28 5.36
C GLY A 59 -12.13 -7.91 6.39
N MET A 60 -11.75 -7.51 7.60
CA MET A 60 -12.70 -7.09 8.62
C MET A 60 -13.36 -5.78 8.23
N LYS A 61 -14.68 -5.79 8.03
CA LYS A 61 -15.48 -4.57 7.82
C LYS A 61 -15.87 -3.98 9.19
N PHE A 62 -15.02 -3.12 9.75
CA PHE A 62 -15.33 -2.45 11.01
C PHE A 62 -15.98 -1.07 10.72
N GLY A 63 -17.23 -0.90 11.16
CA GLY A 63 -17.86 0.43 11.19
C GLY A 63 -18.27 1.04 9.83
N GLY A 64 -18.31 0.30 8.72
CA GLY A 64 -18.77 0.80 7.43
C GLY A 64 -18.05 2.09 6.99
N TRP A 65 -18.80 3.11 6.60
CA TRP A 65 -18.29 4.41 6.16
C TRP A 65 -17.41 5.11 7.21
N PHE A 66 -17.84 5.08 8.48
CA PHE A 66 -17.10 5.71 9.59
C PHE A 66 -15.75 5.01 9.85
N GLY A 67 -15.72 3.67 9.85
CA GLY A 67 -14.48 2.91 10.03
C GLY A 67 -13.46 3.20 8.93
N LYS A 68 -13.91 3.32 7.69
CA LYS A 68 -13.05 3.68 6.54
C LYS A 68 -12.47 5.09 6.68
N LEU A 69 -13.28 6.05 7.08
CA LEU A 69 -12.82 7.42 7.34
C LEU A 69 -11.76 7.45 8.45
N LEU A 70 -12.03 6.79 9.57
CA LEU A 70 -11.11 6.72 10.70
C LEU A 70 -9.77 6.10 10.29
N LEU A 71 -9.80 5.04 9.49
CA LEU A 71 -8.61 4.37 9.01
C LEU A 71 -7.80 5.26 8.05
N SER A 72 -8.47 5.99 7.15
CA SER A 72 -7.82 6.94 6.26
C SER A 72 -7.14 8.07 7.05
N LEU A 73 -7.80 8.61 8.07
CA LEU A 73 -7.23 9.61 8.97
C LEU A 73 -6.06 9.05 9.78
N PHE A 74 -6.18 7.83 10.30
CA PHE A 74 -5.08 7.16 11.01
C PHE A 74 -3.82 7.03 10.14
N ARG A 75 -3.97 6.66 8.86
CA ARG A 75 -2.84 6.58 7.92
C ARG A 75 -2.16 7.94 7.72
N ILE A 76 -2.92 9.03 7.60
CA ILE A 76 -2.37 10.37 7.45
C ILE A 76 -1.55 10.74 8.69
N VAL A 77 -2.09 10.50 9.88
CA VAL A 77 -1.40 10.76 11.15
C VAL A 77 -0.13 9.92 11.26
N LEU A 78 -0.21 8.62 10.96
CA LEU A 78 0.93 7.72 10.98
C LEU A 78 2.03 8.17 10.02
N PHE A 79 1.66 8.56 8.79
CA PHE A 79 2.59 9.12 7.81
C PHE A 79 3.30 10.37 8.37
N GLY A 80 2.56 11.31 8.95
CA GLY A 80 3.13 12.50 9.58
C GLY A 80 4.11 12.17 10.70
N VAL A 81 3.77 11.21 11.56
CA VAL A 81 4.65 10.72 12.65
C VAL A 81 5.93 10.09 12.08
N LEU A 82 5.81 9.26 11.04
CA LEU A 82 6.98 8.63 10.40
C LEU A 82 7.92 9.66 9.78
N VAL A 83 7.39 10.63 9.06
CA VAL A 83 8.18 11.73 8.46
C VAL A 83 8.89 12.54 9.56
N TRP A 84 8.18 12.90 10.61
CA TRP A 84 8.78 13.59 11.76
C TRP A 84 9.89 12.76 12.40
N TRP A 85 9.67 11.47 12.58
CA TRP A 85 10.65 10.57 13.19
C TRP A 85 11.90 10.39 12.31
N ILE A 86 11.73 10.17 11.01
CA ILE A 86 12.84 10.11 10.04
C ILE A 86 13.66 11.41 10.11
N ASN A 87 13.01 12.57 10.09
CA ASN A 87 13.70 13.87 10.18
C ASN A 87 14.52 14.01 11.48
N LYS A 88 13.97 13.54 12.61
CA LYS A 88 14.67 13.50 13.91
C LYS A 88 15.89 12.57 13.87
N LEU A 89 15.74 11.38 13.28
CA LEU A 89 16.81 10.40 13.16
C LEU A 89 17.91 10.83 12.18
N CYS A 90 17.57 11.52 11.10
CA CYS A 90 18.54 12.07 10.14
C CYS A 90 19.52 13.07 10.78
N LYS A 91 19.10 13.76 11.84
CA LYS A 91 19.94 14.73 12.59
C LYS A 91 20.90 14.04 13.56
N ARG A 92 20.78 12.74 13.80
CA ARG A 92 21.66 11.98 14.68
C ARG A 92 22.74 11.29 13.86
N PRO A 93 24.05 11.62 14.06
CA PRO A 93 25.15 11.01 13.30
C PRO A 93 25.23 9.48 13.49
N SER A 94 24.85 8.99 14.67
CA SER A 94 24.90 7.58 15.05
C SER A 94 23.80 6.71 14.43
N THR A 95 22.81 7.30 13.73
CA THR A 95 21.72 6.51 13.15
C THR A 95 22.22 5.71 11.94
N PRO A 96 22.09 4.37 11.95
CA PRO A 96 22.45 3.53 10.81
C PRO A 96 21.63 3.88 9.57
N THR A 97 22.28 3.90 8.42
CA THR A 97 21.59 4.21 7.14
C THR A 97 20.49 3.19 6.83
N GLY A 98 20.67 1.91 7.18
CA GLY A 98 19.66 0.88 6.98
C GLY A 98 18.36 1.17 7.70
N VAL A 99 18.41 1.71 8.93
CA VAL A 99 17.20 2.13 9.67
C VAL A 99 16.45 3.24 8.93
N LEU A 100 17.20 4.24 8.44
CA LEU A 100 16.59 5.35 7.68
C LEU A 100 15.96 4.86 6.37
N VAL A 101 16.63 3.97 5.66
CA VAL A 101 16.10 3.35 4.43
C VAL A 101 14.84 2.55 4.74
N GLY A 102 14.87 1.66 5.76
CA GLY A 102 13.71 0.86 6.14
C GLY A 102 12.49 1.72 6.51
N LEU A 103 12.70 2.77 7.31
CA LEU A 103 11.63 3.72 7.63
C LEU A 103 11.12 4.47 6.40
N THR A 104 12.00 4.82 5.46
CA THR A 104 11.59 5.47 4.20
C THR A 104 10.76 4.53 3.33
N LEU A 105 11.10 3.24 3.25
CA LEU A 105 10.31 2.23 2.55
C LEU A 105 8.89 2.12 3.13
N ILE A 106 8.77 2.01 4.47
CA ILE A 106 7.49 1.95 5.16
C ILE A 106 6.67 3.23 4.91
N THR A 107 7.33 4.40 4.98
CA THR A 107 6.68 5.69 4.78
C THR A 107 6.20 5.87 3.34
N ALA A 108 6.99 5.42 2.36
CA ALA A 108 6.61 5.45 0.94
C ALA A 108 5.40 4.55 0.67
N GLY A 109 5.38 3.32 1.21
CA GLY A 109 4.21 2.44 1.10
C GLY A 109 2.96 3.01 1.76
N ALA A 110 3.09 3.63 2.95
CA ALA A 110 1.97 4.31 3.60
C ALA A 110 1.43 5.47 2.75
N LEU A 111 2.32 6.26 2.12
CA LEU A 111 1.94 7.35 1.24
C LEU A 111 1.25 6.85 -0.03
N GLY A 112 1.73 5.77 -0.64
CA GLY A 112 1.07 5.13 -1.78
C GLY A 112 -0.37 4.75 -1.47
N ASN A 113 -0.61 4.09 -0.34
CA ASN A 113 -1.96 3.73 0.10
C ASN A 113 -2.85 4.95 0.43
N ILE A 114 -2.27 6.07 0.89
CA ILE A 114 -2.99 7.33 1.07
C ILE A 114 -3.43 7.88 -0.29
N PHE A 115 -2.57 7.83 -1.31
CA PHE A 115 -2.93 8.24 -2.67
C PHE A 115 -4.09 7.42 -3.23
N ASP A 116 -4.07 6.10 -3.04
CA ASP A 116 -5.17 5.23 -3.47
C ASP A 116 -6.50 5.67 -2.81
N CYS A 117 -6.50 5.86 -1.48
CA CYS A 117 -7.69 6.29 -0.75
C CYS A 117 -8.20 7.67 -1.21
N PHE A 118 -7.30 8.59 -1.55
CA PHE A 118 -7.66 9.95 -1.92
C PHE A 118 -8.25 10.03 -3.33
N PHE A 119 -7.63 9.36 -4.29
CA PHE A 119 -7.83 9.65 -5.69
C PHE A 119 -8.47 8.52 -6.49
N TYR A 120 -8.27 7.25 -6.12
CA TYR A 120 -8.70 6.14 -6.97
C TYR A 120 -10.22 6.07 -7.11
N GLY A 121 -10.97 6.40 -6.05
CA GLY A 121 -12.43 6.52 -6.12
C GLY A 121 -12.93 7.58 -7.10
N LEU A 122 -12.15 8.66 -7.27
CA LEU A 122 -12.49 9.78 -8.15
C LEU A 122 -12.08 9.55 -9.62
N VAL A 123 -10.99 8.80 -9.83
CA VAL A 123 -10.31 8.71 -11.13
C VAL A 123 -10.72 7.47 -11.91
N PHE A 124 -11.05 6.37 -11.22
CA PHE A 124 -11.32 5.08 -11.84
C PHE A 124 -12.77 4.64 -11.69
N SER A 125 -13.22 3.75 -12.59
CA SER A 125 -14.40 2.93 -12.36
C SER A 125 -14.13 1.86 -11.31
N GLU A 126 -15.17 1.21 -10.82
CA GLU A 126 -15.02 0.05 -9.93
C GLU A 126 -14.39 -1.13 -10.68
N SER A 127 -13.42 -1.80 -10.05
CA SER A 127 -12.85 -3.04 -10.55
C SER A 127 -13.80 -4.19 -10.27
N THR A 128 -13.97 -5.09 -11.23
CA THR A 128 -14.85 -6.25 -11.10
C THR A 128 -14.12 -7.56 -11.40
N LEU A 129 -14.75 -8.70 -11.13
CA LEU A 129 -14.24 -10.02 -11.50
C LEU A 129 -14.26 -10.27 -13.03
N TYR A 130 -14.91 -9.39 -13.79
CA TYR A 130 -15.15 -9.59 -15.23
C TYR A 130 -14.47 -8.56 -16.12
N ALA A 131 -14.12 -7.40 -15.56
CA ALA A 131 -13.51 -6.31 -16.32
C ALA A 131 -12.56 -5.50 -15.45
N PRO A 132 -11.39 -5.10 -16.01
CA PRO A 132 -10.49 -4.13 -15.37
C PRO A 132 -11.16 -2.76 -15.21
N ALA A 133 -10.64 -1.94 -14.31
CA ALA A 133 -11.10 -0.57 -14.17
C ALA A 133 -10.64 0.30 -15.35
N VAL A 134 -11.44 1.32 -15.66
CA VAL A 134 -11.13 2.33 -16.68
C VAL A 134 -11.02 3.70 -16.05
N PHE A 135 -10.27 4.59 -16.70
CA PHE A 135 -10.22 6.01 -16.33
C PHE A 135 -11.56 6.71 -16.62
N GLY A 136 -11.85 7.76 -15.85
CA GLY A 136 -13.07 8.57 -16.02
C GLY A 136 -14.28 8.03 -15.27
N GLY A 137 -14.13 6.91 -14.53
CA GLY A 137 -15.15 6.44 -13.60
C GLY A 137 -15.16 7.26 -12.31
N HIS A 138 -16.16 7.02 -11.46
CA HIS A 138 -16.28 7.68 -10.16
C HIS A 138 -16.98 6.70 -9.21
N TYR A 139 -16.23 5.77 -8.63
CA TYR A 139 -16.85 4.74 -7.78
C TYR A 139 -16.94 5.13 -6.30
N ALA A 140 -16.15 6.11 -5.85
CA ALA A 140 -16.16 6.55 -4.46
C ALA A 140 -15.72 8.02 -4.33
N PRO A 141 -16.20 8.75 -3.30
CA PRO A 141 -15.76 10.11 -3.03
C PRO A 141 -14.31 10.15 -2.50
N PHE A 142 -13.75 11.37 -2.41
CA PHE A 142 -12.43 11.64 -1.81
C PHE A 142 -12.29 10.96 -0.43
N LEU A 143 -11.15 10.37 -0.13
CA LEU A 143 -10.83 9.56 1.06
C LEU A 143 -11.43 8.15 1.08
N PHE A 144 -12.30 7.79 0.16
CA PHE A 144 -13.01 6.51 0.15
C PHE A 144 -12.58 5.58 -0.98
N GLY A 145 -11.49 5.90 -1.71
CA GLY A 145 -10.87 4.99 -2.65
C GLY A 145 -10.43 3.69 -1.98
N LYS A 146 -10.46 2.58 -2.71
CA LYS A 146 -9.93 1.29 -2.25
C LYS A 146 -8.42 1.26 -2.49
N VAL A 147 -7.68 0.64 -1.58
CA VAL A 147 -6.24 0.42 -1.74
C VAL A 147 -6.03 -0.75 -2.68
N VAL A 148 -5.11 -0.59 -3.63
CA VAL A 148 -4.68 -1.66 -4.51
C VAL A 148 -3.55 -2.43 -3.84
N ASP A 149 -3.84 -3.69 -3.49
CA ASP A 149 -2.86 -4.66 -3.01
C ASP A 149 -2.53 -5.61 -4.18
N MET A 150 -1.23 -5.91 -4.36
CA MET A 150 -0.78 -6.66 -5.54
C MET A 150 0.35 -7.66 -5.28
N PHE A 151 1.14 -7.47 -4.23
CA PHE A 151 2.25 -8.37 -3.93
C PHE A 151 1.80 -9.50 -3.03
N TYR A 152 1.85 -10.72 -3.55
CA TYR A 152 1.47 -11.92 -2.83
C TYR A 152 2.64 -12.89 -2.70
N PHE A 153 2.93 -13.28 -1.47
CA PHE A 153 4.00 -14.20 -1.12
C PHE A 153 3.41 -15.41 -0.36
N PRO A 154 3.00 -16.48 -1.05
CA PRO A 154 2.50 -17.69 -0.40
C PRO A 154 3.64 -18.52 0.20
N ILE A 155 4.30 -17.98 1.24
CA ILE A 155 5.44 -18.64 1.90
C ILE A 155 4.96 -19.80 2.77
N ILE A 156 3.76 -19.68 3.35
CA ILE A 156 3.13 -20.69 4.19
C ILE A 156 1.70 -20.86 3.67
N ASP A 157 1.44 -22.01 3.06
CA ASP A 157 0.11 -22.43 2.66
C ASP A 157 -0.34 -23.53 3.63
N THR A 158 -1.00 -23.12 4.71
CA THR A 158 -1.52 -24.03 5.74
C THR A 158 -2.87 -23.52 6.26
N THR A 159 -3.74 -24.45 6.57
CA THR A 159 -4.98 -24.13 7.25
C THR A 159 -4.74 -24.07 8.75
N TRP A 160 -5.43 -23.15 9.42
CA TRP A 160 -5.37 -23.07 10.87
C TRP A 160 -5.93 -24.37 11.49
N PRO A 161 -5.30 -24.92 12.54
CA PRO A 161 -5.81 -26.10 13.22
C PRO A 161 -7.24 -25.91 13.71
N ASP A 162 -8.07 -26.94 13.59
CA ASP A 162 -9.50 -26.89 13.93
C ASP A 162 -9.79 -26.52 15.40
N TRP A 163 -8.82 -26.74 16.29
CA TRP A 163 -8.94 -26.39 17.71
C TRP A 163 -8.81 -24.86 17.98
N MET A 164 -8.42 -24.06 16.98
CA MET A 164 -8.23 -22.62 17.18
C MET A 164 -9.56 -21.88 17.09
N PRO A 165 -10.03 -21.26 18.20
CA PRO A 165 -11.28 -20.52 18.19
C PRO A 165 -11.22 -19.39 17.14
N TRP A 166 -12.26 -19.23 16.32
CA TRP A 166 -12.45 -18.18 15.30
C TRP A 166 -11.66 -18.34 13.99
N LEU A 167 -10.63 -19.17 13.92
CA LEU A 167 -9.75 -19.32 12.77
C LEU A 167 -9.65 -20.74 12.22
N GLY A 168 -10.08 -21.77 13.00
CA GLY A 168 -9.98 -23.17 12.61
C GLY A 168 -10.64 -23.48 11.27
N GLY A 169 -9.93 -24.23 10.40
CA GLY A 169 -10.44 -24.66 9.09
C GLY A 169 -10.47 -23.58 8.00
N ARG A 170 -9.84 -22.42 8.22
CA ARG A 170 -9.73 -21.34 7.22
C ARG A 170 -8.32 -21.23 6.66
#